data_a6ac57f1f77230f749a3de603d330337
#
_entry.id   a6ac57f1f77230f749a3de603d330337
#
_cell.length_a   1.000
_cell.length_b   1.000
_cell.length_c   1.000
_cell.angle_alpha   90.00
_cell.angle_beta   90.00
_cell.angle_gamma   90.00
#
_symmetry.space_group_name_H-M   'P 1'
#
loop_
_entity.id
_entity.type
_entity.pdbx_description
1 polymer ?
#
loop_
_entity_poly.entity_id
_entity_poly.type
_entity_poly.pdbx_seq_one_letter_code
_entity_poly.pdbx_strand_id
1 'polypeptide(L)'
;MSRSPSIPDRPRLDLDPEMSTEERLEALREHFITIAGVNDELEDQLDVAEERRDDFREEVDRLERENGALKTSSLYVATVEEVTDDGVVVKQHGTNQEILTEIAPQRRENLEAGDRVAVNDSFSIQTDLSAETDARAQAMQIEHSPEVAYEDIGGLDDQIREVREAVELPLLDSDKFDEVGIDPPTGVLLHGPPGTGKTMLARAVAKQTDATFIKMAGSELVRKFIGEGARLVRDLFELAAENEPAIIFIDEIDAVAATRTESKTSGDAEVQRTMMQLLNEMDGFDDRGDICIIAATNRFDMLDRAILRPGRFDRLIDVPKPDEVGRELIFEIHSRDMSLAADVDFEALATETGDLSGAEIESLTTEAGMFAIRDERTEVRMDDFREAFAKIDDDDSVTEPVAFQ
;
A
#
# COMPACT_ATOMS: atom_id res chain seq x y z
N MET A 1 -29.19 12.08 -42.15
CA MET A 1 -30.38 11.48 -41.50
C MET A 1 -30.95 10.42 -42.44
N SER A 2 -30.55 9.18 -42.24
CA SER A 2 -31.05 8.04 -43.01
C SER A 2 -32.32 7.54 -42.33
N ARG A 3 -33.45 7.54 -43.05
CA ARG A 3 -34.71 6.98 -42.56
C ARG A 3 -34.50 5.47 -42.42
N SER A 4 -34.85 4.95 -41.25
CA SER A 4 -34.92 3.49 -41.03
C SER A 4 -35.91 2.91 -42.05
N PRO A 5 -35.56 1.77 -42.68
CA PRO A 5 -36.49 1.07 -43.60
C PRO A 5 -37.77 0.74 -42.83
N SER A 6 -38.93 1.04 -43.41
CA SER A 6 -40.22 0.69 -42.84
C SER A 6 -40.43 -0.82 -43.03
N ILE A 7 -40.64 -1.54 -41.96
CA ILE A 7 -41.02 -2.97 -42.00
C ILE A 7 -42.35 -3.06 -42.74
N PRO A 8 -42.46 -3.91 -43.77
CA PRO A 8 -43.71 -4.08 -44.49
C PRO A 8 -44.81 -4.64 -43.60
N ASP A 9 -46.04 -4.15 -43.82
CA ASP A 9 -47.20 -4.59 -43.07
C ASP A 9 -47.46 -6.11 -43.33
N ARG A 10 -47.74 -6.85 -42.26
CA ARG A 10 -48.03 -8.25 -42.34
C ARG A 10 -49.38 -8.46 -43.06
N PRO A 11 -49.41 -9.12 -44.21
CA PRO A 11 -50.64 -9.41 -44.93
C PRO A 11 -51.56 -10.30 -44.04
N ARG A 12 -52.82 -9.91 -43.92
CA ARG A 12 -53.82 -10.65 -43.17
C ARG A 12 -54.76 -11.31 -44.20
N LEU A 13 -55.04 -12.60 -43.98
CA LEU A 13 -56.02 -13.32 -44.77
C LEU A 13 -57.40 -13.11 -44.14
N ASP A 14 -58.32 -12.50 -44.87
CA ASP A 14 -59.74 -12.33 -44.46
C ASP A 14 -60.61 -13.24 -45.31
N LEU A 15 -61.18 -14.30 -44.70
CA LEU A 15 -62.02 -15.28 -45.39
C LEU A 15 -63.44 -15.12 -44.88
N ASP A 16 -64.34 -14.71 -45.79
CA ASP A 16 -65.76 -14.63 -45.47
C ASP A 16 -66.36 -16.07 -45.33
N PRO A 17 -67.13 -16.34 -44.27
CA PRO A 17 -67.80 -17.65 -44.07
C PRO A 17 -68.69 -18.08 -45.19
N GLU A 18 -69.22 -17.14 -46.02
CA GLU A 18 -70.17 -17.42 -47.11
C GLU A 18 -69.44 -17.73 -48.47
N MET A 19 -68.12 -17.60 -48.57
CA MET A 19 -67.35 -17.89 -49.76
C MET A 19 -67.44 -19.37 -50.16
N SER A 20 -67.54 -19.60 -51.48
CA SER A 20 -67.45 -20.99 -52.03
C SER A 20 -66.01 -21.53 -51.86
N THR A 21 -65.88 -22.86 -52.03
CA THR A 21 -64.57 -23.55 -51.88
C THR A 21 -63.57 -23.06 -52.93
N GLU A 22 -64.01 -22.70 -54.11
CA GLU A 22 -63.13 -22.20 -55.21
C GLU A 22 -62.65 -20.79 -54.91
N GLU A 23 -63.52 -19.90 -54.42
CA GLU A 23 -63.18 -18.53 -54.02
C GLU A 23 -62.22 -18.47 -52.83
N ARG A 24 -62.40 -19.39 -51.85
CA ARG A 24 -61.46 -19.53 -50.72
C ARG A 24 -60.08 -19.99 -51.20
N LEU A 25 -60.02 -20.89 -52.17
CA LEU A 25 -58.77 -21.38 -52.71
C LEU A 25 -58.03 -20.31 -53.48
N GLU A 26 -58.72 -19.47 -54.20
CA GLU A 26 -58.15 -18.35 -54.93
C GLU A 26 -57.66 -17.25 -53.97
N ALA A 27 -58.39 -16.90 -52.94
CA ALA A 27 -57.95 -15.97 -51.91
C ALA A 27 -56.73 -16.46 -51.13
N LEU A 28 -56.65 -17.76 -50.87
CA LEU A 28 -55.46 -18.40 -50.29
C LEU A 28 -54.24 -18.34 -51.22
N ARG A 29 -54.43 -18.52 -52.51
CA ARG A 29 -53.34 -18.41 -53.48
C ARG A 29 -52.81 -16.97 -53.60
N GLU A 30 -53.68 -15.99 -53.68
CA GLU A 30 -53.27 -14.56 -53.71
C GLU A 30 -52.57 -14.19 -52.41
N HIS A 31 -53.07 -14.62 -51.27
CA HIS A 31 -52.42 -14.36 -49.97
C HIS A 31 -51.04 -15.01 -49.90
N PHE A 32 -50.88 -16.24 -50.41
CA PHE A 32 -49.59 -16.91 -50.44
C PHE A 32 -48.57 -16.15 -51.33
N ILE A 33 -49.02 -15.66 -52.51
CA ILE A 33 -48.17 -14.86 -53.41
C ILE A 33 -47.75 -13.56 -52.70
N THR A 34 -48.66 -12.91 -51.98
CA THR A 34 -48.38 -11.68 -51.22
C THR A 34 -47.39 -11.94 -50.10
N ILE A 35 -47.52 -13.04 -49.33
CA ILE A 35 -46.56 -13.46 -48.31
C ILE A 35 -45.19 -13.76 -48.88
N ALA A 36 -45.13 -14.46 -50.02
CA ALA A 36 -43.86 -14.74 -50.69
C ALA A 36 -43.13 -13.47 -51.11
N GLY A 37 -43.86 -12.49 -51.71
CA GLY A 37 -43.29 -11.21 -52.05
C GLY A 37 -42.80 -10.38 -50.84
N VAL A 38 -43.51 -10.42 -49.72
CA VAL A 38 -43.07 -9.75 -48.48
C VAL A 38 -41.85 -10.45 -47.87
N ASN A 39 -41.77 -11.77 -47.98
CA ASN A 39 -40.59 -12.53 -47.55
C ASN A 39 -39.33 -12.19 -48.36
N ASP A 40 -39.47 -12.15 -49.72
CA ASP A 40 -38.38 -11.78 -50.60
C ASP A 40 -37.88 -10.34 -50.29
N GLU A 41 -38.80 -9.38 -50.04
CA GLU A 41 -38.44 -8.02 -49.64
C GLU A 41 -37.74 -7.95 -48.25
N LEU A 42 -38.15 -8.81 -47.30
CA LEU A 42 -37.51 -8.90 -46.00
C LEU A 42 -36.12 -9.55 -46.07
N GLU A 43 -35.93 -10.54 -46.94
CA GLU A 43 -34.61 -11.15 -47.22
C GLU A 43 -33.66 -10.12 -47.84
N ASP A 44 -34.10 -9.36 -48.84
CA ASP A 44 -33.30 -8.28 -49.42
C ASP A 44 -32.91 -7.18 -48.37
N GLN A 45 -33.84 -6.84 -47.46
CA GLN A 45 -33.56 -5.88 -46.37
C GLN A 45 -32.59 -6.46 -45.35
N LEU A 46 -32.67 -7.74 -45.07
CA LEU A 46 -31.77 -8.47 -44.16
C LEU A 46 -30.35 -8.46 -44.72
N ASP A 47 -30.19 -8.80 -46.00
CA ASP A 47 -28.88 -8.82 -46.68
C ASP A 47 -28.20 -7.45 -46.64
N VAL A 48 -28.96 -6.36 -46.94
CA VAL A 48 -28.47 -4.99 -46.87
C VAL A 48 -28.10 -4.56 -45.44
N ALA A 49 -28.87 -5.05 -44.43
CA ALA A 49 -28.57 -4.79 -43.04
C ALA A 49 -27.33 -5.53 -42.53
N GLU A 50 -27.14 -6.77 -43.01
CA GLU A 50 -25.95 -7.57 -42.72
C GLU A 50 -24.68 -6.99 -43.35
N GLU A 51 -24.75 -6.56 -44.61
CA GLU A 51 -23.64 -5.86 -45.29
C GLU A 51 -23.23 -4.59 -44.54
N ARG A 52 -24.18 -3.76 -44.08
CA ARG A 52 -23.91 -2.58 -43.28
C ARG A 52 -23.32 -2.91 -41.94
N ARG A 53 -23.81 -3.98 -41.29
CA ARG A 53 -23.25 -4.42 -40.01
C ARG A 53 -21.79 -4.82 -40.14
N ASP A 54 -21.44 -5.51 -41.20
CA ASP A 54 -20.08 -5.95 -41.44
C ASP A 54 -19.16 -4.79 -41.81
N ASP A 55 -19.63 -3.79 -42.59
CA ASP A 55 -18.93 -2.54 -42.85
C ASP A 55 -18.64 -1.75 -41.54
N PHE A 56 -19.64 -1.66 -40.66
CA PHE A 56 -19.43 -1.01 -39.36
C PHE A 56 -18.47 -1.78 -38.46
N ARG A 57 -18.45 -3.11 -38.52
CA ARG A 57 -17.47 -3.91 -37.77
C ARG A 57 -16.05 -3.65 -38.26
N GLU A 58 -15.83 -3.63 -39.57
CA GLU A 58 -14.51 -3.33 -40.13
C GLU A 58 -14.05 -1.91 -39.73
N GLU A 59 -14.97 -0.93 -39.72
CA GLU A 59 -14.65 0.44 -39.29
C GLU A 59 -14.31 0.52 -37.79
N VAL A 60 -15.04 -0.20 -36.94
CA VAL A 60 -14.74 -0.29 -35.49
C VAL A 60 -13.36 -0.95 -35.28
N ASP A 61 -13.09 -2.08 -35.93
CA ASP A 61 -11.80 -2.79 -35.85
C ASP A 61 -10.63 -1.93 -36.36
N ARG A 62 -10.88 -1.07 -37.35
CA ARG A 62 -9.90 -0.11 -37.83
C ARG A 62 -9.63 0.98 -36.80
N LEU A 63 -10.69 1.59 -36.26
CA LEU A 63 -10.58 2.63 -35.23
C LEU A 63 -9.97 2.11 -33.92
N GLU A 64 -10.25 0.86 -33.55
CA GLU A 64 -9.61 0.22 -32.38
C GLU A 64 -8.12 0.00 -32.61
N ARG A 65 -7.70 -0.40 -33.83
CA ARG A 65 -6.28 -0.54 -34.17
C ARG A 65 -5.57 0.81 -34.21
N GLU A 66 -6.17 1.83 -34.77
CA GLU A 66 -5.62 3.20 -34.77
C GLU A 66 -5.51 3.74 -33.33
N ASN A 67 -6.52 3.52 -32.48
CA ASN A 67 -6.51 3.92 -31.07
C ASN A 67 -5.48 3.11 -30.24
N GLY A 68 -5.30 1.82 -30.58
CA GLY A 68 -4.25 0.99 -29.98
C GLY A 68 -2.84 1.46 -30.35
N ALA A 69 -2.61 1.90 -31.58
CA ALA A 69 -1.34 2.44 -32.04
C ALA A 69 -1.01 3.80 -31.37
N LEU A 70 -2.02 4.64 -31.13
CA LEU A 70 -1.88 5.89 -30.38
C LEU A 70 -1.57 5.67 -28.89
N LYS A 71 -2.04 4.56 -28.32
CA LYS A 71 -1.74 4.18 -26.93
C LYS A 71 -0.35 3.57 -26.74
N THR A 72 0.32 3.14 -27.79
CA THR A 72 1.70 2.58 -27.76
C THR A 72 2.78 3.63 -27.98
N SER A 73 2.46 4.91 -28.18
CA SER A 73 3.43 5.99 -28.17
C SER A 73 4.02 6.16 -26.77
N SER A 74 5.29 6.54 -26.68
CA SER A 74 5.94 6.83 -25.40
C SER A 74 5.13 7.86 -24.63
N LEU A 75 4.84 7.57 -23.35
CA LEU A 75 4.15 8.48 -22.47
C LEU A 75 5.19 9.23 -21.63
N TYR A 76 5.02 10.54 -21.52
CA TYR A 76 5.83 11.40 -20.68
C TYR A 76 5.04 11.78 -19.42
N VAL A 77 5.74 11.86 -18.30
CA VAL A 77 5.15 12.33 -17.06
C VAL A 77 5.16 13.85 -17.01
N ALA A 78 4.03 14.44 -16.70
CA ALA A 78 3.86 15.87 -16.50
C ALA A 78 3.09 16.14 -15.21
N THR A 79 3.27 17.32 -14.62
CA THR A 79 2.48 17.80 -13.47
C THR A 79 1.52 18.88 -13.92
N VAL A 80 0.29 18.84 -13.44
CA VAL A 80 -0.71 19.90 -13.63
C VAL A 80 -0.28 21.11 -12.82
N GLU A 81 0.00 22.23 -13.46
CA GLU A 81 0.32 23.50 -12.77
C GLU A 81 -0.95 24.33 -12.52
N GLU A 82 -1.88 24.35 -13.50
CA GLU A 82 -3.10 25.13 -13.41
C GLU A 82 -4.22 24.51 -14.25
N VAL A 83 -5.43 24.51 -13.71
CA VAL A 83 -6.65 24.12 -14.44
C VAL A 83 -7.41 25.39 -14.81
N THR A 84 -7.50 25.66 -16.12
CA THR A 84 -8.15 26.89 -16.65
C THR A 84 -9.43 26.54 -17.39
N ASP A 85 -10.23 27.57 -17.74
CA ASP A 85 -11.47 27.38 -18.52
C ASP A 85 -11.22 26.87 -19.95
N ASP A 86 -10.06 27.14 -20.51
CA ASP A 86 -9.67 26.75 -21.87
C ASP A 86 -8.88 25.45 -21.95
N GLY A 87 -8.42 24.88 -20.81
CA GLY A 87 -7.62 23.66 -20.76
C GLY A 87 -6.83 23.49 -19.45
N VAL A 88 -5.87 22.58 -19.46
CA VAL A 88 -4.99 22.31 -18.33
C VAL A 88 -3.56 22.65 -18.71
N VAL A 89 -2.89 23.47 -17.90
CA VAL A 89 -1.47 23.74 -18.03
C VAL A 89 -0.69 22.64 -17.36
N VAL A 90 0.11 21.90 -18.13
CA VAL A 90 0.95 20.81 -17.63
C VAL A 90 2.42 21.14 -17.83
N LYS A 91 3.25 20.77 -16.85
CA LYS A 91 4.70 20.91 -16.89
C LYS A 91 5.35 19.56 -17.06
N GLN A 92 6.00 19.34 -18.19
CA GLN A 92 6.66 18.09 -18.50
C GLN A 92 7.94 17.91 -17.66
N HIS A 93 8.06 16.75 -17.00
CA HIS A 93 9.27 16.38 -16.28
C HIS A 93 10.44 16.11 -17.25
N GLY A 94 11.58 16.75 -16.99
CA GLY A 94 12.80 16.60 -17.80
C GLY A 94 13.10 17.76 -18.75
N THR A 95 12.11 18.36 -19.39
CA THR A 95 12.29 19.55 -20.26
C THR A 95 11.92 20.85 -19.58
N ASN A 96 11.19 20.80 -18.48
CA ASN A 96 10.65 21.95 -17.74
C ASN A 96 9.77 22.88 -18.60
N GLN A 97 9.15 22.34 -19.65
CA GLN A 97 8.22 23.08 -20.53
C GLN A 97 6.82 23.06 -19.95
N GLU A 98 6.19 24.23 -19.91
CA GLU A 98 4.77 24.39 -19.58
C GLU A 98 3.95 24.41 -20.87
N ILE A 99 2.93 23.58 -20.94
CA ILE A 99 2.13 23.38 -22.15
C ILE A 99 0.66 23.39 -21.75
N LEU A 100 -0.12 24.19 -22.44
CA LEU A 100 -1.58 24.20 -22.33
C LEU A 100 -2.12 23.06 -23.21
N THR A 101 -2.82 22.10 -22.60
CA THR A 101 -3.46 20.99 -23.30
C THR A 101 -4.97 21.03 -23.15
N GLU A 102 -5.66 20.73 -24.25
CA GLU A 102 -7.11 20.56 -24.22
C GLU A 102 -7.48 19.22 -23.63
N ILE A 103 -8.48 19.21 -22.75
CA ILE A 103 -8.98 17.99 -22.11
C ILE A 103 -10.50 17.92 -22.21
N ALA A 104 -11.02 16.69 -22.29
CA ALA A 104 -12.47 16.48 -22.31
C ALA A 104 -13.10 17.00 -21.00
N PRO A 105 -14.25 17.69 -21.04
CA PRO A 105 -14.87 18.32 -19.87
C PRO A 105 -15.09 17.37 -18.69
N GLN A 106 -15.40 16.10 -18.95
CA GLN A 106 -15.64 15.08 -17.93
C GLN A 106 -14.38 14.67 -17.15
N ARG A 107 -13.17 14.82 -17.73
CA ARG A 107 -11.90 14.54 -17.05
C ARG A 107 -11.34 15.76 -16.34
N ARG A 108 -11.76 16.94 -16.75
CA ARG A 108 -11.29 18.21 -16.19
C ARG A 108 -11.79 18.43 -14.77
N GLU A 109 -12.99 17.96 -14.44
CA GLU A 109 -13.61 18.08 -13.11
C GLU A 109 -12.84 17.26 -12.03
N ASN A 110 -12.00 16.31 -12.45
CA ASN A 110 -11.28 15.40 -11.56
C ASN A 110 -9.77 15.73 -11.46
N LEU A 111 -9.29 16.83 -12.10
CA LEU A 111 -7.88 17.21 -12.06
C LEU A 111 -7.69 18.46 -11.23
N GLU A 112 -6.71 18.41 -10.33
CA GLU A 112 -6.29 19.53 -9.49
C GLU A 112 -4.84 19.96 -9.80
N ALA A 113 -4.49 21.20 -9.42
CA ALA A 113 -3.12 21.68 -9.53
C ALA A 113 -2.21 20.84 -8.61
N GLY A 114 -1.15 20.27 -9.19
CA GLY A 114 -0.25 19.35 -8.51
C GLY A 114 -0.41 17.88 -8.93
N ASP A 115 -1.50 17.53 -9.65
CA ASP A 115 -1.70 16.17 -10.15
C ASP A 115 -0.67 15.79 -11.20
N ARG A 116 -0.30 14.52 -11.20
CA ARG A 116 0.60 13.93 -12.19
C ARG A 116 -0.22 13.28 -13.29
N VAL A 117 0.14 13.56 -14.52
CA VAL A 117 -0.54 13.03 -15.69
C VAL A 117 0.45 12.43 -16.67
N ALA A 118 0.03 11.39 -17.39
CA ALA A 118 0.77 10.87 -18.51
C ALA A 118 0.31 11.56 -19.78
N VAL A 119 1.24 12.21 -20.47
CA VAL A 119 0.99 12.90 -21.75
C VAL A 119 1.71 12.16 -22.88
N ASN A 120 1.10 12.12 -24.05
CA ASN A 120 1.74 11.59 -25.26
C ASN A 120 2.62 12.64 -25.96
N ASP A 121 3.24 12.27 -27.09
CA ASP A 121 4.07 13.17 -27.91
C ASP A 121 3.33 14.43 -28.41
N SER A 122 2.00 14.39 -28.44
CA SER A 122 1.14 15.53 -28.78
C SER A 122 0.70 16.32 -27.56
N PHE A 123 1.27 16.03 -26.38
CA PHE A 123 0.94 16.61 -25.07
C PHE A 123 -0.50 16.43 -24.61
N SER A 124 -1.24 15.52 -25.23
CA SER A 124 -2.59 15.18 -24.78
C SER A 124 -2.54 14.28 -23.56
N ILE A 125 -3.30 14.60 -22.50
CA ILE A 125 -3.41 13.80 -21.28
C ILE A 125 -4.09 12.48 -21.61
N GLN A 126 -3.35 11.38 -21.52
CA GLN A 126 -3.82 10.02 -21.81
C GLN A 126 -4.37 9.32 -20.57
N THR A 127 -3.70 9.50 -19.46
CA THR A 127 -4.05 8.88 -18.18
C THR A 127 -3.70 9.84 -17.08
N ASP A 128 -4.58 9.93 -16.13
CA ASP A 128 -4.33 10.48 -14.84
C ASP A 128 -3.37 9.51 -14.15
N LEU A 129 -2.15 9.95 -13.94
CA LEU A 129 -1.23 9.29 -13.05
C LEU A 129 -1.57 9.82 -11.67
N SER A 130 -2.76 9.46 -11.17
CA SER A 130 -3.06 9.74 -9.78
C SER A 130 -1.83 9.28 -9.01
N ALA A 131 -1.19 10.21 -8.35
CA ALA A 131 0.05 10.01 -7.61
C ALA A 131 -0.08 8.91 -6.54
N GLU A 132 -1.24 8.36 -6.45
CA GLU A 132 -1.79 7.60 -5.37
C GLU A 132 -1.46 6.12 -5.42
N THR A 133 -1.40 5.50 -6.59
CA THR A 133 -1.34 4.05 -6.58
C THR A 133 0.08 3.51 -6.60
N ASP A 134 1.00 4.11 -7.34
CA ASP A 134 2.34 3.49 -7.50
C ASP A 134 3.39 3.98 -6.49
N ALA A 135 3.43 5.28 -6.18
CA ALA A 135 4.42 5.79 -5.21
C ALA A 135 3.98 5.55 -3.76
N ARG A 136 2.68 5.63 -3.45
CA ARG A 136 2.11 5.26 -2.16
C ARG A 136 2.27 3.75 -1.92
N ALA A 137 1.87 2.91 -2.87
CA ALA A 137 1.96 1.46 -2.75
C ALA A 137 3.40 0.93 -2.61
N GLN A 138 4.39 1.63 -3.14
CA GLN A 138 5.80 1.26 -2.98
C GLN A 138 6.42 1.73 -1.67
N ALA A 139 5.95 2.86 -1.11
CA ALA A 139 6.51 3.44 0.11
C ALA A 139 5.75 3.06 1.39
N MET A 140 4.48 2.69 1.28
CA MET A 140 3.61 2.37 2.41
C MET A 140 3.14 0.93 2.34
N GLN A 141 3.38 0.18 3.40
CA GLN A 141 2.84 -1.17 3.56
C GLN A 141 1.61 -1.10 4.46
N ILE A 142 0.45 -1.47 3.92
CA ILE A 142 -0.81 -1.49 4.65
C ILE A 142 -1.11 -2.94 5.04
N GLU A 143 -1.27 -3.18 6.33
CA GLU A 143 -1.68 -4.47 6.87
C GLU A 143 -3.00 -4.27 7.63
N HIS A 144 -4.08 -4.79 7.09
CA HIS A 144 -5.34 -4.85 7.84
C HIS A 144 -5.26 -6.01 8.82
N SER A 145 -5.22 -5.71 10.12
CA SER A 145 -5.09 -6.70 11.20
C SER A 145 -3.84 -7.60 11.08
N PRO A 146 -2.65 -7.13 11.53
CA PRO A 146 -1.41 -7.91 11.52
C PRO A 146 -1.56 -9.26 12.24
N GLU A 147 -0.81 -10.28 11.82
CA GLU A 147 -0.90 -11.62 12.43
C GLU A 147 -0.18 -11.72 13.78
N VAL A 148 0.81 -10.85 14.05
CA VAL A 148 1.64 -10.88 15.27
C VAL A 148 0.81 -10.53 16.51
N ALA A 149 0.84 -11.38 17.53
CA ALA A 149 0.21 -11.14 18.82
C ALA A 149 1.27 -10.84 19.92
N TYR A 150 0.83 -10.35 21.08
CA TYR A 150 1.73 -10.16 22.23
C TYR A 150 2.37 -11.47 22.71
N GLU A 151 1.69 -12.61 22.50
CA GLU A 151 2.17 -13.96 22.84
C GLU A 151 3.36 -14.41 21.96
N ASP A 152 3.62 -13.70 20.87
CA ASP A 152 4.73 -13.94 19.96
C ASP A 152 5.95 -13.06 20.30
N ILE A 153 5.88 -12.30 21.41
CA ILE A 153 6.92 -11.39 21.88
C ILE A 153 7.39 -11.85 23.25
N GLY A 154 8.65 -12.29 23.33
CA GLY A 154 9.27 -12.73 24.57
C GLY A 154 10.12 -11.62 25.23
N GLY A 155 10.07 -11.53 26.56
CA GLY A 155 10.97 -10.70 27.36
C GLY A 155 10.74 -9.18 27.30
N LEU A 156 9.54 -8.74 26.84
CA LEU A 156 9.18 -7.32 26.74
C LEU A 156 7.88 -6.99 27.51
N ASP A 157 7.59 -7.67 28.63
CA ASP A 157 6.34 -7.50 29.37
C ASP A 157 6.11 -6.06 29.84
N ASP A 158 7.16 -5.37 30.29
CA ASP A 158 7.08 -3.97 30.71
C ASP A 158 6.80 -3.05 29.54
N GLN A 159 7.46 -3.26 28.39
CA GLN A 159 7.26 -2.51 27.17
C GLN A 159 5.86 -2.73 26.58
N ILE A 160 5.38 -3.97 26.60
CA ILE A 160 4.00 -4.30 26.21
C ILE A 160 3.01 -3.53 27.07
N ARG A 161 3.21 -3.47 28.39
CA ARG A 161 2.35 -2.70 29.29
C ARG A 161 2.39 -1.20 28.96
N GLU A 162 3.58 -0.63 28.72
CA GLU A 162 3.72 0.79 28.37
C GLU A 162 3.06 1.12 27.02
N VAL A 163 3.20 0.26 26.01
CA VAL A 163 2.54 0.44 24.70
C VAL A 163 1.02 0.32 24.82
N ARG A 164 0.52 -0.63 25.63
CA ARG A 164 -0.92 -0.73 25.94
C ARG A 164 -1.47 0.54 26.54
N GLU A 165 -0.78 1.10 27.52
CA GLU A 165 -1.20 2.35 28.17
C GLU A 165 -1.16 3.55 27.20
N ALA A 166 -0.18 3.60 26.29
CA ALA A 166 0.04 4.73 25.43
C ALA A 166 -0.72 4.68 24.08
N VAL A 167 -1.10 3.48 23.61
CA VAL A 167 -1.71 3.28 22.30
C VAL A 167 -3.06 2.56 22.39
N GLU A 168 -3.09 1.39 23.06
CA GLU A 168 -4.30 0.56 23.11
C GLU A 168 -5.44 1.25 23.89
N LEU A 169 -5.13 1.81 25.08
CA LEU A 169 -6.14 2.49 25.89
C LEU A 169 -6.74 3.73 25.20
N PRO A 170 -5.96 4.63 24.57
CA PRO A 170 -6.53 5.74 23.83
C PRO A 170 -7.45 5.31 22.69
N LEU A 171 -7.09 4.28 21.93
CA LEU A 171 -7.89 3.79 20.80
C LEU A 171 -9.16 3.04 21.20
N LEU A 172 -9.15 2.34 22.34
CA LEU A 172 -10.29 1.51 22.79
C LEU A 172 -11.19 2.21 23.79
N ASP A 173 -10.67 3.10 24.61
CA ASP A 173 -11.34 3.68 25.80
C ASP A 173 -11.05 5.19 25.91
N SER A 174 -11.12 5.96 24.83
CA SER A 174 -10.88 7.42 24.81
C SER A 174 -11.71 8.19 25.86
N ASP A 175 -12.95 7.78 26.09
CA ASP A 175 -13.85 8.39 27.08
C ASP A 175 -13.24 8.44 28.50
N LYS A 176 -12.36 7.49 28.86
CA LYS A 176 -11.69 7.47 30.16
C LYS A 176 -10.70 8.62 30.36
N PHE A 177 -10.06 9.06 29.27
CA PHE A 177 -9.14 10.19 29.30
C PHE A 177 -9.92 11.50 29.55
N ASP A 178 -11.08 11.65 28.89
CA ASP A 178 -11.99 12.76 29.09
C ASP A 178 -12.56 12.81 30.51
N GLU A 179 -12.95 11.66 31.07
CA GLU A 179 -13.45 11.56 32.45
C GLU A 179 -12.40 11.96 33.50
N VAL A 180 -11.12 11.65 33.25
CA VAL A 180 -10.01 12.00 34.13
C VAL A 180 -9.54 13.45 33.86
N GLY A 181 -9.81 13.99 32.65
CA GLY A 181 -9.42 15.33 32.23
C GLY A 181 -7.93 15.42 31.84
N ILE A 182 -7.44 14.39 31.14
CA ILE A 182 -6.07 14.34 30.58
C ILE A 182 -6.14 14.04 29.09
N ASP A 183 -5.22 14.63 28.33
CA ASP A 183 -5.08 14.29 26.91
C ASP A 183 -4.28 12.99 26.75
N PRO A 184 -4.69 12.09 25.81
CA PRO A 184 -3.92 10.89 25.50
C PRO A 184 -2.57 11.26 24.85
N PRO A 185 -1.55 10.39 24.93
CA PRO A 185 -0.29 10.60 24.21
C PRO A 185 -0.52 10.68 22.69
N THR A 186 0.08 11.68 22.04
CA THR A 186 -0.05 11.88 20.58
C THR A 186 0.79 10.89 19.80
N GLY A 187 1.97 10.51 20.33
CA GLY A 187 2.87 9.58 19.65
C GLY A 187 3.80 8.83 20.59
N VAL A 188 4.20 7.65 20.17
CA VAL A 188 5.10 6.76 20.89
C VAL A 188 6.39 6.58 20.10
N LEU A 189 7.53 6.72 20.75
CA LEU A 189 8.85 6.45 20.19
C LEU A 189 9.46 5.21 20.84
N LEU A 190 9.62 4.16 20.06
CA LEU A 190 10.33 2.94 20.43
C LEU A 190 11.82 3.11 20.08
N HIS A 191 12.71 3.00 21.07
CA HIS A 191 14.15 3.12 20.83
C HIS A 191 14.91 1.96 21.46
N GLY A 192 16.07 1.63 20.89
CA GLY A 192 16.90 0.54 21.38
C GLY A 192 17.68 -0.14 20.27
N PRO A 193 18.53 -1.14 20.57
CA PRO A 193 19.34 -1.85 19.59
C PRO A 193 18.52 -2.47 18.45
N PRO A 194 19.11 -2.75 17.29
CA PRO A 194 18.44 -3.48 16.22
C PRO A 194 18.08 -4.91 16.65
N GLY A 195 17.03 -5.48 16.07
CA GLY A 195 16.61 -6.86 16.32
C GLY A 195 15.94 -7.11 17.68
N THR A 196 15.56 -6.07 18.44
CA THR A 196 14.94 -6.20 19.77
C THR A 196 13.40 -6.27 19.73
N GLY A 197 12.76 -6.34 18.56
CA GLY A 197 11.31 -6.55 18.44
C GLY A 197 10.45 -5.28 18.34
N LYS A 198 11.03 -4.09 18.11
CA LYS A 198 10.28 -2.81 18.01
C LYS A 198 9.14 -2.85 16.99
N THR A 199 9.39 -3.36 15.79
CA THR A 199 8.37 -3.51 14.74
C THR A 199 7.30 -4.54 15.12
N MET A 200 7.70 -5.64 15.79
CA MET A 200 6.77 -6.66 16.28
C MET A 200 5.83 -6.09 17.33
N LEU A 201 6.35 -5.29 18.25
CA LEU A 201 5.57 -4.64 19.31
C LEU A 201 4.50 -3.69 18.72
N ALA A 202 4.86 -2.91 17.69
CA ALA A 202 3.90 -2.05 16.99
C ALA A 202 2.82 -2.84 16.23
N ARG A 203 3.17 -3.97 15.61
CA ARG A 203 2.21 -4.87 14.96
C ARG A 203 1.26 -5.54 15.97
N ALA A 204 1.79 -5.96 17.10
CA ALA A 204 1.00 -6.64 18.11
C ALA A 204 -0.08 -5.73 18.73
N VAL A 205 0.22 -4.45 18.94
CA VAL A 205 -0.79 -3.50 19.41
C VAL A 205 -1.83 -3.21 18.33
N ALA A 206 -1.44 -3.13 17.06
CA ALA A 206 -2.39 -2.94 15.96
C ALA A 206 -3.37 -4.12 15.84
N LYS A 207 -2.87 -5.35 16.01
CA LYS A 207 -3.74 -6.54 16.08
C LYS A 207 -4.72 -6.47 17.24
N GLN A 208 -4.27 -6.06 18.41
CA GLN A 208 -5.09 -6.04 19.62
C GLN A 208 -6.20 -4.97 19.55
N THR A 209 -5.95 -3.87 18.84
CA THR A 209 -6.90 -2.77 18.64
C THR A 209 -7.76 -2.91 17.39
N ASP A 210 -7.55 -3.97 16.59
CA ASP A 210 -8.15 -4.15 15.25
C ASP A 210 -7.91 -2.93 14.34
N ALA A 211 -6.80 -2.25 14.55
CA ALA A 211 -6.44 -1.05 13.80
C ALA A 211 -5.69 -1.40 12.51
N THR A 212 -5.91 -0.60 11.48
CA THR A 212 -5.13 -0.67 10.24
C THR A 212 -3.69 -0.26 10.52
N PHE A 213 -2.74 -1.15 10.25
CA PHE A 213 -1.31 -0.89 10.43
C PHE A 213 -0.68 -0.37 9.13
N ILE A 214 -0.21 0.87 9.15
CA ILE A 214 0.40 1.52 8.00
C ILE A 214 1.88 1.72 8.29
N LYS A 215 2.74 0.89 7.67
CA LYS A 215 4.19 0.94 7.85
C LYS A 215 4.86 1.76 6.76
N MET A 216 5.79 2.63 7.17
CA MET A 216 6.70 3.36 6.29
C MET A 216 8.11 3.36 6.87
N ALA A 217 9.13 3.24 6.02
CA ALA A 217 10.51 3.45 6.44
C ALA A 217 10.85 4.95 6.37
N GLY A 218 11.54 5.48 7.37
CA GLY A 218 12.01 6.88 7.38
C GLY A 218 12.89 7.23 6.19
N SER A 219 13.66 6.27 5.69
CA SER A 219 14.47 6.41 4.46
C SER A 219 13.62 6.66 3.20
N GLU A 220 12.38 6.19 3.16
CA GLU A 220 11.43 6.42 2.06
C GLU A 220 10.95 7.87 2.01
N LEU A 221 10.94 8.55 3.17
CA LEU A 221 10.61 9.98 3.28
C LEU A 221 11.74 10.87 2.77
N VAL A 222 12.96 10.33 2.65
CA VAL A 222 14.15 11.07 2.14
C VAL A 222 14.25 10.87 0.64
N ARG A 223 13.45 11.60 -0.14
CA ARG A 223 13.45 11.50 -1.59
C ARG A 223 14.42 12.47 -2.25
N LYS A 224 14.82 12.14 -3.47
CA LYS A 224 15.79 12.93 -4.26
C LYS A 224 15.20 14.23 -4.80
N PHE A 225 13.88 14.29 -5.00
CA PHE A 225 13.21 15.44 -5.59
C PHE A 225 12.57 16.33 -4.53
N ILE A 226 12.62 17.63 -4.81
CA ILE A 226 12.14 18.66 -3.87
C ILE A 226 10.62 18.55 -3.68
N GLY A 227 10.17 18.45 -2.42
CA GLY A 227 8.76 18.40 -2.03
C GLY A 227 8.12 17.02 -2.01
N GLU A 228 8.76 15.97 -2.55
CA GLU A 228 8.20 14.61 -2.54
C GLU A 228 8.08 14.04 -1.12
N GLY A 229 9.08 14.25 -0.26
CA GLY A 229 9.04 13.76 1.11
C GLY A 229 7.90 14.41 1.92
N ALA A 230 7.74 15.72 1.81
CA ALA A 230 6.67 16.43 2.48
C ALA A 230 5.27 16.03 1.96
N ARG A 231 5.15 15.68 0.68
CA ARG A 231 3.92 15.16 0.09
C ARG A 231 3.61 13.76 0.64
N LEU A 232 4.60 12.85 0.65
CA LEU A 232 4.43 11.50 1.22
C LEU A 232 3.97 11.53 2.68
N VAL A 233 4.46 12.49 3.47
CA VAL A 233 3.99 12.67 4.84
C VAL A 233 2.49 13.01 4.85
N ARG A 234 2.02 13.99 4.07
CA ARG A 234 0.59 14.32 3.99
C ARG A 234 -0.24 13.12 3.54
N ASP A 235 0.20 12.46 2.46
CA ASP A 235 -0.47 11.27 1.92
C ASP A 235 -0.57 10.14 2.96
N LEU A 236 0.45 9.97 3.82
CA LEU A 236 0.45 9.00 4.91
C LEU A 236 -0.63 9.28 5.96
N PHE A 237 -0.77 10.55 6.36
CA PHE A 237 -1.77 10.96 7.34
C PHE A 237 -3.19 10.95 6.77
N GLU A 238 -3.37 11.33 5.50
CA GLU A 238 -4.65 11.19 4.78
C GLU A 238 -5.08 9.73 4.68
N LEU A 239 -4.15 8.85 4.32
CA LEU A 239 -4.41 7.40 4.24
C LEU A 239 -4.80 6.81 5.60
N ALA A 240 -4.17 7.27 6.69
CA ALA A 240 -4.54 6.84 8.02
C ALA A 240 -5.95 7.31 8.39
N ALA A 241 -6.32 8.55 8.07
CA ALA A 241 -7.66 9.09 8.31
C ALA A 241 -8.76 8.38 7.49
N GLU A 242 -8.43 7.89 6.28
CA GLU A 242 -9.35 7.10 5.47
C GLU A 242 -9.57 5.67 6.01
N ASN A 243 -8.65 5.18 6.87
CA ASN A 243 -8.65 3.80 7.38
C ASN A 243 -8.70 3.70 8.91
N GLU A 244 -9.38 4.62 9.57
CA GLU A 244 -9.57 4.62 11.02
C GLU A 244 -10.35 3.38 11.52
N PRO A 245 -10.00 2.79 12.68
CA PRO A 245 -8.85 3.14 13.52
C PRO A 245 -7.52 2.71 12.87
N ALA A 246 -6.48 3.55 12.97
CA ALA A 246 -5.21 3.31 12.30
C ALA A 246 -3.99 3.56 13.18
N ILE A 247 -2.93 2.78 12.93
CA ILE A 247 -1.61 2.98 13.52
C ILE A 247 -0.60 3.26 12.42
N ILE A 248 -0.05 4.47 12.43
CA ILE A 248 1.08 4.85 11.58
C ILE A 248 2.37 4.38 12.25
N PHE A 249 3.12 3.52 11.59
CA PHE A 249 4.43 3.07 12.06
C PHE A 249 5.55 3.58 11.14
N ILE A 250 6.43 4.43 11.70
CA ILE A 250 7.59 4.97 10.98
C ILE A 250 8.84 4.29 11.51
N ASP A 251 9.41 3.39 10.70
CA ASP A 251 10.65 2.70 11.04
C ASP A 251 11.87 3.58 10.69
N GLU A 252 12.96 3.46 11.43
CA GLU A 252 14.20 4.24 11.22
C GLU A 252 13.94 5.75 11.09
N ILE A 253 13.16 6.31 12.02
CA ILE A 253 12.79 7.74 12.00
C ILE A 253 14.02 8.67 12.00
N ASP A 254 15.17 8.22 12.47
CA ASP A 254 16.44 8.95 12.46
C ASP A 254 16.90 9.33 11.03
N ALA A 255 16.46 8.63 10.00
CA ALA A 255 16.74 9.02 8.61
C ALA A 255 16.22 10.43 8.28
N VAL A 256 15.06 10.82 8.86
CA VAL A 256 14.40 12.12 8.67
C VAL A 256 14.69 13.08 9.82
N ALA A 257 14.73 12.57 11.03
CA ALA A 257 14.73 13.36 12.27
C ALA A 257 16.11 13.43 12.96
N ALA A 258 17.22 13.07 12.29
CA ALA A 258 18.54 13.20 12.87
C ALA A 258 19.00 14.67 12.95
N THR A 259 19.66 15.02 14.06
CA THR A 259 20.36 16.29 14.22
C THR A 259 21.49 16.39 13.21
N ARG A 260 21.49 17.40 12.34
CA ARG A 260 22.53 17.62 11.35
C ARG A 260 23.41 18.80 11.73
N THR A 261 24.70 18.59 11.81
CA THR A 261 25.71 19.64 11.96
C THR A 261 25.99 20.29 10.59
N GLU A 262 25.74 21.57 10.50
CA GLU A 262 26.09 22.62 9.52
C GLU A 262 26.74 22.23 8.17
N SER A 263 26.20 21.29 7.40
CA SER A 263 26.52 21.19 5.97
C SER A 263 25.26 21.45 5.12
N LYS A 264 25.19 22.66 4.54
CA LYS A 264 24.04 23.10 3.72
C LYS A 264 24.12 22.52 2.31
N THR A 265 23.79 21.25 2.16
CA THR A 265 23.52 20.67 0.85
C THR A 265 22.03 20.79 0.51
N SER A 266 21.69 20.78 -0.78
CA SER A 266 20.27 20.81 -1.20
C SER A 266 19.47 19.62 -0.66
N GLY A 267 20.10 18.47 -0.42
CA GLY A 267 19.49 17.31 0.23
C GLY A 267 19.12 17.54 1.69
N ASP A 268 19.95 18.27 2.45
CA ASP A 268 19.68 18.56 3.86
C ASP A 268 18.45 19.47 4.03
N ALA A 269 18.26 20.42 3.10
CA ALA A 269 17.10 21.30 3.12
C ALA A 269 15.79 20.53 2.86
N GLU A 270 15.83 19.50 2.03
CA GLU A 270 14.66 18.66 1.73
C GLU A 270 14.29 17.78 2.92
N VAL A 271 15.26 17.13 3.55
CA VAL A 271 15.01 16.34 4.78
C VAL A 271 14.43 17.21 5.87
N GLN A 272 14.96 18.44 6.05
CA GLN A 272 14.43 19.38 7.04
C GLN A 272 13.00 19.78 6.71
N ARG A 273 12.64 19.98 5.43
CA ARG A 273 11.27 20.27 5.00
C ARG A 273 10.33 19.13 5.31
N THR A 274 10.74 17.89 5.01
CA THR A 274 9.98 16.67 5.31
C THR A 274 9.77 16.51 6.80
N MET A 275 10.81 16.70 7.61
CA MET A 275 10.71 16.71 9.08
C MET A 275 9.72 17.76 9.57
N MET A 276 9.80 19.00 9.05
CA MET A 276 8.87 20.07 9.45
C MET A 276 7.43 19.74 9.06
N GLN A 277 7.21 19.09 7.91
CA GLN A 277 5.88 18.64 7.53
C GLN A 277 5.36 17.55 8.48
N LEU A 278 6.20 16.57 8.84
CA LEU A 278 5.84 15.53 9.82
C LEU A 278 5.41 16.15 11.15
N LEU A 279 6.21 17.10 11.65
CA LEU A 279 5.88 17.81 12.90
C LEU A 279 4.58 18.62 12.80
N ASN A 280 4.32 19.25 11.65
CA ASN A 280 3.08 20.00 11.42
C ASN A 280 1.85 19.08 11.37
N GLU A 281 1.96 17.89 10.73
CA GLU A 281 0.88 16.91 10.72
C GLU A 281 0.61 16.40 12.14
N MET A 282 1.66 16.15 12.94
CA MET A 282 1.51 15.74 14.33
C MET A 282 0.88 16.85 15.20
N ASP A 283 1.33 18.09 15.06
CA ASP A 283 0.80 19.25 15.82
C ASP A 283 -0.69 19.55 15.45
N GLY A 284 -1.18 19.10 14.29
CA GLY A 284 -2.57 19.24 13.85
C GLY A 284 -3.47 18.04 14.18
N PHE A 285 -3.00 17.13 15.03
CA PHE A 285 -3.63 15.82 15.25
C PHE A 285 -4.80 15.82 16.24
N ASP A 286 -4.91 16.86 17.12
CA ASP A 286 -5.91 16.94 18.19
C ASP A 286 -7.39 16.83 17.73
N ASP A 287 -7.66 16.97 16.41
CA ASP A 287 -9.00 16.90 15.80
C ASP A 287 -9.21 15.67 14.88
N ARG A 288 -8.26 14.72 14.79
CA ARG A 288 -8.25 13.68 13.75
C ARG A 288 -8.47 12.25 14.25
N GLY A 289 -9.57 11.96 14.95
CA GLY A 289 -10.09 10.61 15.12
C GLY A 289 -9.17 9.59 15.80
N ASP A 290 -9.45 8.29 15.56
CA ASP A 290 -8.79 7.15 16.20
C ASP A 290 -7.48 6.74 15.48
N ILE A 291 -6.49 7.65 15.45
CA ILE A 291 -5.18 7.38 14.85
C ILE A 291 -4.08 7.53 15.90
N CYS A 292 -3.11 6.61 15.92
CA CYS A 292 -1.91 6.71 16.74
C CYS A 292 -0.64 6.63 15.91
N ILE A 293 0.41 7.35 16.33
CA ILE A 293 1.71 7.33 15.65
C ILE A 293 2.73 6.61 16.52
N ILE A 294 3.37 5.60 15.96
CA ILE A 294 4.50 4.91 16.57
C ILE A 294 5.72 5.10 15.67
N ALA A 295 6.81 5.58 16.20
CA ALA A 295 8.09 5.61 15.50
C ALA A 295 9.09 4.67 16.15
N ALA A 296 10.04 4.16 15.36
CA ALA A 296 11.14 3.34 15.85
C ALA A 296 12.49 3.89 15.40
N THR A 297 13.49 3.82 16.28
CA THR A 297 14.88 4.17 15.96
C THR A 297 15.86 3.25 16.67
N ASN A 298 16.97 2.97 16.00
CA ASN A 298 18.14 2.31 16.60
C ASN A 298 19.17 3.34 17.11
N ARG A 299 18.97 4.64 16.81
CA ARG A 299 19.95 5.71 17.03
C ARG A 299 19.31 6.89 17.76
N PHE A 300 18.80 6.65 18.96
CA PHE A 300 18.11 7.65 19.76
C PHE A 300 18.96 8.91 20.04
N ASP A 301 20.27 8.72 20.20
CA ASP A 301 21.26 9.79 20.42
C ASP A 301 21.37 10.78 19.26
N MET A 302 20.97 10.37 18.04
CA MET A 302 21.04 11.19 16.84
C MET A 302 19.79 12.05 16.61
N LEU A 303 18.70 11.80 17.32
CA LEU A 303 17.42 12.48 17.08
C LEU A 303 17.45 13.96 17.45
N ASP A 304 16.78 14.77 16.63
CA ASP A 304 16.51 16.18 16.94
C ASP A 304 15.51 16.29 18.10
N ARG A 305 15.85 17.13 19.06
CA ARG A 305 14.99 17.36 20.25
C ARG A 305 13.63 17.96 19.91
N ALA A 306 13.45 18.50 18.72
CA ALA A 306 12.17 19.04 18.30
C ALA A 306 11.09 17.95 18.19
N ILE A 307 11.47 16.72 17.85
CA ILE A 307 10.56 15.59 17.72
C ILE A 307 10.07 15.06 19.08
N LEU A 308 10.86 15.29 20.14
CA LEU A 308 10.60 14.84 21.51
C LEU A 308 9.84 15.88 22.36
N ARG A 309 9.30 16.93 21.73
CA ARG A 309 8.51 17.94 22.45
C ARG A 309 7.10 17.42 22.74
N PRO A 310 6.48 17.84 23.87
CA PRO A 310 5.08 17.52 24.16
C PRO A 310 4.15 17.85 22.97
N GLY A 311 3.16 17.00 22.73
CA GLY A 311 2.28 17.07 21.56
C GLY A 311 2.83 16.37 20.32
N ARG A 312 3.94 15.60 20.44
CA ARG A 312 4.55 14.85 19.35
C ARG A 312 4.84 13.42 19.82
N PHE A 313 6.13 13.05 19.97
CA PHE A 313 6.47 11.78 20.61
C PHE A 313 6.62 11.97 22.12
N ASP A 314 5.50 11.92 22.81
CA ASP A 314 5.40 12.16 24.23
C ASP A 314 5.83 10.99 25.08
N ARG A 315 5.67 9.78 24.52
CA ARG A 315 6.00 8.54 25.20
C ARG A 315 7.24 7.92 24.58
N LEU A 316 8.28 7.81 25.38
CA LEU A 316 9.54 7.17 25.00
C LEU A 316 9.62 5.83 25.67
N ILE A 317 9.76 4.76 24.88
CA ILE A 317 9.82 3.38 25.38
C ILE A 317 11.16 2.77 24.96
N ASP A 318 11.97 2.41 25.95
CA ASP A 318 13.24 1.71 25.72
C ASP A 318 12.97 0.22 25.49
N VAL A 319 13.46 -0.29 24.36
CA VAL A 319 13.35 -1.70 23.96
C VAL A 319 14.75 -2.32 23.96
N PRO A 320 15.24 -2.77 25.14
CA PRO A 320 16.59 -3.29 25.29
C PRO A 320 16.75 -4.67 24.65
N LYS A 321 17.98 -5.16 24.62
CA LYS A 321 18.22 -6.58 24.36
C LYS A 321 17.59 -7.41 25.47
N PRO A 322 17.11 -8.64 25.15
CA PRO A 322 16.45 -9.50 26.13
C PRO A 322 17.44 -9.94 27.22
N ASP A 323 16.98 -9.98 28.44
CA ASP A 323 17.68 -10.63 29.55
C ASP A 323 17.65 -12.15 29.40
N GLU A 324 18.20 -12.90 30.36
CA GLU A 324 18.28 -14.36 30.30
C GLU A 324 16.90 -15.01 30.21
N VAL A 325 15.93 -14.54 31.00
CA VAL A 325 14.55 -15.02 30.97
C VAL A 325 13.88 -14.69 29.65
N GLY A 326 14.10 -13.48 29.14
CA GLY A 326 13.59 -13.06 27.84
C GLY A 326 14.15 -13.89 26.68
N ARG A 327 15.46 -14.23 26.72
CA ARG A 327 16.06 -15.11 25.71
C ARG A 327 15.48 -16.51 25.73
N GLU A 328 15.28 -17.09 26.91
CA GLU A 328 14.62 -18.39 27.07
C GLU A 328 13.24 -18.39 26.40
N LEU A 329 12.40 -17.40 26.73
CA LEU A 329 11.07 -17.24 26.11
C LEU A 329 11.13 -17.08 24.60
N ILE A 330 12.12 -16.31 24.07
CA ILE A 330 12.29 -16.11 22.62
C ILE A 330 12.68 -17.44 21.94
N PHE A 331 13.56 -18.24 22.55
CA PHE A 331 13.86 -19.59 22.05
C PHE A 331 12.61 -20.47 22.02
N GLU A 332 11.80 -20.48 23.08
CA GLU A 332 10.53 -21.23 23.12
C GLU A 332 9.57 -20.80 22.00
N ILE A 333 9.43 -19.49 21.79
CA ILE A 333 8.55 -18.93 20.76
C ILE A 333 8.99 -19.38 19.36
N HIS A 334 10.26 -19.19 19.01
CA HIS A 334 10.76 -19.52 17.67
C HIS A 334 10.91 -21.03 17.42
N SER A 335 10.94 -21.84 18.48
CA SER A 335 11.01 -23.31 18.38
C SER A 335 9.65 -23.99 18.50
N ARG A 336 8.55 -23.24 18.67
CA ARG A 336 7.21 -23.79 18.95
C ARG A 336 6.75 -24.85 17.95
N ASP A 337 7.06 -24.64 16.67
CA ASP A 337 6.66 -25.52 15.57
C ASP A 337 7.77 -26.52 15.17
N MET A 338 8.88 -26.55 15.89
CA MET A 338 10.01 -27.44 15.60
C MET A 338 9.87 -28.77 16.31
N SER A 339 10.36 -29.85 15.69
CA SER A 339 10.50 -31.15 16.35
C SER A 339 11.81 -31.15 17.13
N LEU A 340 11.72 -31.01 18.44
CA LEU A 340 12.86 -30.94 19.35
C LEU A 340 13.14 -32.30 20.00
N ALA A 341 14.41 -32.63 20.13
CA ALA A 341 14.86 -33.78 20.92
C ALA A 341 14.74 -33.47 22.42
N ALA A 342 14.69 -34.54 23.24
CA ALA A 342 14.49 -34.40 24.69
C ALA A 342 15.69 -33.80 25.45
N ASP A 343 16.81 -33.57 24.78
CA ASP A 343 18.03 -32.98 25.33
C ASP A 343 18.10 -31.47 25.19
N VAL A 344 17.14 -30.84 24.51
CA VAL A 344 17.10 -29.37 24.33
C VAL A 344 16.67 -28.72 25.64
N ASP A 345 17.50 -27.81 26.13
CA ASP A 345 17.32 -27.03 27.35
C ASP A 345 17.50 -25.55 27.04
N PHE A 346 16.37 -24.83 27.00
CA PHE A 346 16.37 -23.41 26.65
C PHE A 346 16.93 -22.53 27.77
N GLU A 347 16.80 -22.89 29.03
CA GLU A 347 17.45 -22.20 30.16
C GLU A 347 18.97 -22.23 29.99
N ALA A 348 19.52 -23.41 29.66
CA ALA A 348 20.95 -23.53 29.38
C ALA A 348 21.38 -22.75 28.15
N LEU A 349 20.59 -22.76 27.05
CA LEU A 349 20.87 -21.99 25.88
C LEU A 349 20.84 -20.48 26.15
N ALA A 350 19.86 -20.00 26.90
CA ALA A 350 19.77 -18.60 27.29
C ALA A 350 20.97 -18.11 28.08
N THR A 351 21.51 -18.98 28.97
CA THR A 351 22.75 -18.69 29.71
C THR A 351 23.96 -18.67 28.78
N GLU A 352 24.09 -19.67 27.87
CA GLU A 352 25.24 -19.83 26.97
C GLU A 352 25.29 -18.72 25.90
N THR A 353 24.13 -18.19 25.41
CA THR A 353 24.03 -17.23 24.29
C THR A 353 24.18 -15.77 24.68
N GLY A 354 24.41 -15.47 25.95
CA GLY A 354 24.87 -14.16 26.43
C GLY A 354 24.03 -12.95 25.93
N ASP A 355 24.56 -12.17 25.03
CA ASP A 355 24.07 -10.82 24.66
C ASP A 355 23.34 -10.79 23.30
N LEU A 356 22.67 -11.90 22.91
CA LEU A 356 21.93 -11.96 21.64
C LEU A 356 20.63 -11.14 21.68
N SER A 357 20.31 -10.49 20.56
CA SER A 357 19.02 -9.89 20.30
C SER A 357 17.97 -10.95 19.89
N GLY A 358 16.70 -10.59 19.89
CA GLY A 358 15.63 -11.49 19.44
C GLY A 358 15.80 -11.98 18.00
N ALA A 359 16.24 -11.12 17.09
CA ALA A 359 16.49 -11.48 15.70
C ALA A 359 17.69 -12.43 15.53
N GLU A 360 18.72 -12.28 16.36
CA GLU A 360 19.86 -13.20 16.38
C GLU A 360 19.45 -14.57 16.91
N ILE A 361 18.57 -14.64 17.91
CA ILE A 361 18.01 -15.91 18.43
C ILE A 361 17.12 -16.58 17.37
N GLU A 362 16.27 -15.86 16.66
CA GLU A 362 15.48 -16.35 15.54
C GLU A 362 16.38 -16.97 14.44
N SER A 363 17.44 -16.26 14.06
CA SER A 363 18.43 -16.74 13.09
C SER A 363 19.14 -18.00 13.57
N LEU A 364 19.57 -18.03 14.85
CA LEU A 364 20.20 -19.18 15.49
C LEU A 364 19.28 -20.40 15.49
N THR A 365 18.02 -20.21 15.86
CA THR A 365 17.02 -21.29 15.89
C THR A 365 16.78 -21.87 14.49
N THR A 366 16.72 -21.02 13.49
CA THR A 366 16.59 -21.42 12.08
C THR A 366 17.81 -22.21 11.61
N GLU A 367 19.03 -21.74 11.92
CA GLU A 367 20.28 -22.42 11.56
C GLU A 367 20.41 -23.78 12.26
N ALA A 368 20.02 -23.90 13.53
CA ALA A 368 19.97 -25.18 14.23
C ALA A 368 19.06 -26.19 13.52
N GLY A 369 17.89 -25.75 13.06
CA GLY A 369 17.02 -26.55 12.20
C GLY A 369 17.70 -26.99 10.91
N MET A 370 18.46 -26.11 10.26
CA MET A 370 19.22 -26.42 9.04
C MET A 370 20.34 -27.44 9.27
N PHE A 371 21.00 -27.43 10.44
CA PHE A 371 21.98 -28.45 10.80
C PHE A 371 21.34 -29.82 10.93
N ALA A 372 20.18 -29.94 11.60
CA ALA A 372 19.44 -31.20 11.70
C ALA A 372 19.06 -31.73 10.30
N ILE A 373 18.55 -30.87 9.38
CA ILE A 373 18.20 -31.26 8.02
C ILE A 373 19.44 -31.73 7.24
N ARG A 374 20.56 -31.03 7.36
CA ARG A 374 21.84 -31.38 6.70
C ARG A 374 22.33 -32.76 7.11
N ASP A 375 22.09 -33.14 8.36
CA ASP A 375 22.42 -34.46 8.92
C ASP A 375 21.33 -35.52 8.66
N GLU A 376 20.36 -35.22 7.77
CA GLU A 376 19.24 -36.10 7.43
C GLU A 376 18.38 -36.48 8.65
N ARG A 377 18.31 -35.61 9.68
CA ARG A 377 17.48 -35.75 10.89
C ARG A 377 16.23 -34.88 10.79
N THR A 378 15.19 -35.28 11.50
CA THR A 378 13.93 -34.55 11.64
C THR A 378 13.78 -33.95 13.04
N GLU A 379 14.66 -34.26 13.97
CA GLU A 379 14.67 -33.72 15.33
C GLU A 379 15.89 -32.84 15.52
N VAL A 380 15.69 -31.64 16.06
CA VAL A 380 16.75 -30.69 16.40
C VAL A 380 17.24 -30.98 17.82
N ARG A 381 18.55 -31.04 17.99
CA ARG A 381 19.22 -31.38 19.25
C ARG A 381 19.91 -30.17 19.87
N MET A 382 20.27 -30.27 21.13
CA MET A 382 21.05 -29.25 21.83
C MET A 382 22.36 -28.90 21.12
N ASP A 383 23.04 -29.91 20.55
CA ASP A 383 24.31 -29.71 19.83
C ASP A 383 24.12 -28.88 18.56
N ASP A 384 22.97 -28.98 17.89
CA ASP A 384 22.67 -28.17 16.68
C ASP A 384 22.57 -26.68 17.02
N PHE A 385 21.94 -26.34 18.15
CA PHE A 385 21.88 -24.95 18.65
C PHE A 385 23.27 -24.40 18.99
N ARG A 386 24.11 -25.25 19.65
CA ARG A 386 25.49 -24.85 20.00
C ARG A 386 26.35 -24.63 18.75
N GLU A 387 26.21 -25.50 17.75
CA GLU A 387 26.92 -25.34 16.46
C GLU A 387 26.46 -24.09 15.70
N ALA A 388 25.15 -23.81 15.72
CA ALA A 388 24.60 -22.59 15.16
C ALA A 388 25.12 -21.35 15.88
N PHE A 389 25.18 -21.36 17.20
CA PHE A 389 25.73 -20.24 17.97
C PHE A 389 27.21 -20.01 17.67
N ALA A 390 28.04 -21.07 17.64
CA ALA A 390 29.45 -20.95 17.29
C ALA A 390 29.68 -20.35 15.90
N LYS A 391 28.81 -20.65 14.93
CA LYS A 391 28.88 -20.07 13.57
C LYS A 391 28.55 -18.58 13.56
N ILE A 392 27.55 -18.13 14.32
CA ILE A 392 27.18 -16.70 14.40
C ILE A 392 28.30 -15.91 15.07
N ASP A 393 28.89 -16.43 16.15
CA ASP A 393 29.99 -15.78 16.88
C ASP A 393 31.27 -15.64 16.01
N ASP A 394 31.55 -16.63 15.15
CA ASP A 394 32.64 -16.56 14.17
C ASP A 394 32.39 -15.49 13.09
N ASP A 395 31.17 -15.36 12.58
CA ASP A 395 30.82 -14.38 11.54
C ASP A 395 30.89 -12.93 12.10
N ASP A 396 30.48 -12.69 13.33
CA ASP A 396 30.59 -11.39 14.01
C ASP A 396 32.05 -11.00 14.27
N SER A 397 32.90 -11.96 14.59
CA SER A 397 34.33 -11.72 14.82
C SER A 397 35.09 -11.27 13.56
N VAL A 398 34.58 -11.60 12.36
CA VAL A 398 35.16 -11.21 11.05
C VAL A 398 34.70 -9.80 10.63
N THR A 399 33.60 -9.29 11.17
CA THR A 399 33.01 -7.99 10.83
C THR A 399 33.51 -6.83 11.68
N GLU A 400 34.25 -7.06 12.77
CA GLU A 400 34.90 -5.95 13.49
C GLU A 400 35.98 -5.31 12.60
N PRO A 401 35.88 -3.97 12.30
CA PRO A 401 36.88 -3.31 11.51
C PRO A 401 38.21 -3.33 12.26
N VAL A 402 39.22 -3.96 11.65
CA VAL A 402 40.62 -3.89 12.13
C VAL A 402 40.98 -2.39 12.28
N ALA A 403 41.04 -1.94 13.51
CA ALA A 403 41.51 -0.60 13.84
C ALA A 403 42.96 -0.48 13.36
N PHE A 404 43.16 0.16 12.21
CA PHE A 404 44.48 0.57 11.80
C PHE A 404 45.00 1.61 12.78
N GLN A 405 46.05 1.21 13.53
CA GLN A 405 46.84 2.11 14.36
C GLN A 405 47.67 3.07 13.53
#